data_c0948d5d28903f35dcbe865b2941ef23
#
_entry.id   c0948d5d28903f35dcbe865b2941ef23
#
_cell.length_a   1.000
_cell.length_b   1.000
_cell.length_c   1.000
_cell.angle_alpha   90.00
_cell.angle_beta   90.00
_cell.angle_gamma   90.00
#
_symmetry.space_group_name_H-M   'P 1'
#
loop_
_entity.id
_entity.type
_entity.pdbx_description
1 polymer ?
#
loop_
_entity_poly.entity_id
_entity_poly.type
_entity_poly.pdbx_seq_one_letter_code
_entity_poly.pdbx_strand_id
1 'polypeptide(L)'
;FCERENLPFVALFRYHDIIDNNSPCYVGDAGVGMAPHITKAIEDADVILAVNARFGEATTQAWTLLDVPYPKQRIIQTHASDAEIGKIYQPELAIHAGPNRFSAALLRMALDGSNLAQRADWLAGLKTAYQASLRPPAQNSPVDMAAVMAWLQDNLSDDVIITNGAGNFALWPNKVFCYG
;
A
#
# COMPACT_ATOMS: atom_id res chain seq x y z
N PHE A 1 13.00 6.96 -2.62
CA PHE A 1 12.29 8.24 -2.40
C PHE A 1 11.51 8.19 -1.09
N CYS A 2 10.57 7.26 -0.89
CA CYS A 2 9.72 7.20 0.30
C CYS A 2 10.53 7.10 1.61
N GLU A 3 11.55 6.26 1.66
CA GLU A 3 12.43 6.14 2.84
C GLU A 3 13.16 7.46 3.16
N ARG A 4 13.73 8.12 2.13
CA ARG A 4 14.44 9.37 2.31
C ARG A 4 13.53 10.50 2.79
N GLU A 5 12.28 10.51 2.33
CA GLU A 5 11.33 11.59 2.60
C GLU A 5 10.37 11.26 3.76
N ASN A 6 10.54 10.11 4.43
CA ASN A 6 9.65 9.60 5.48
C ASN A 6 8.18 9.54 5.05
N LEU A 7 7.94 9.01 3.85
CA LEU A 7 6.58 8.87 3.31
C LEU A 7 6.11 7.42 3.45
N PRO A 8 4.91 7.16 3.98
CA PRO A 8 4.35 5.82 4.00
C PRO A 8 4.10 5.33 2.57
N PHE A 9 4.48 4.09 2.30
CA PHE A 9 4.20 3.38 1.07
C PHE A 9 3.11 2.34 1.30
N VAL A 10 2.04 2.43 0.53
CA VAL A 10 0.92 1.49 0.53
C VAL A 10 0.92 0.77 -0.82
N ALA A 11 1.08 -0.56 -0.81
CA ALA A 11 0.93 -1.35 -2.02
C ALA A 11 -0.54 -1.43 -2.44
N LEU A 12 -0.80 -1.62 -3.73
CA LEU A 12 -2.15 -1.86 -4.22
C LEU A 12 -2.48 -3.35 -4.23
N PHE A 13 -3.76 -3.67 -4.31
CA PHE A 13 -4.25 -5.05 -4.41
C PHE A 13 -3.50 -5.86 -5.47
N ARG A 14 -2.95 -7.00 -5.07
CA ARG A 14 -2.11 -7.92 -5.87
C ARG A 14 -0.71 -7.40 -6.24
N TYR A 15 -0.21 -6.37 -5.55
CA TYR A 15 1.13 -5.82 -5.73
C TYR A 15 1.91 -5.75 -4.42
N HIS A 16 1.71 -6.75 -3.54
CA HIS A 16 2.30 -6.77 -2.19
C HIS A 16 3.83 -6.89 -2.22
N ASP A 17 4.35 -7.52 -3.25
CA ASP A 17 5.76 -7.81 -3.51
C ASP A 17 6.49 -6.72 -4.33
N ILE A 18 5.83 -5.59 -4.61
CA ILE A 18 6.44 -4.52 -5.43
C ILE A 18 7.57 -3.77 -4.72
N ILE A 19 7.67 -3.93 -3.43
CA ILE A 19 8.69 -3.36 -2.55
C ILE A 19 8.96 -4.34 -1.41
N ASP A 20 10.18 -4.38 -0.92
CA ASP A 20 10.51 -5.10 0.32
C ASP A 20 9.59 -4.68 1.46
N ASN A 21 8.82 -5.60 2.00
CA ASN A 21 7.87 -5.32 3.09
C ASN A 21 8.56 -5.05 4.42
N ASN A 22 9.86 -5.37 4.55
CA ASN A 22 10.68 -5.00 5.69
C ASN A 22 11.10 -3.52 5.63
N SER A 23 11.04 -2.88 4.46
CA SER A 23 11.34 -1.44 4.31
C SER A 23 10.63 -0.61 5.37
N PRO A 24 11.30 0.38 5.98
CA PRO A 24 10.70 1.24 6.99
C PRO A 24 9.50 2.04 6.46
N CYS A 25 9.41 2.29 5.17
CA CYS A 25 8.30 3.03 4.58
C CYS A 25 7.09 2.16 4.21
N TYR A 26 7.22 0.83 4.13
CA TYR A 26 6.10 -0.04 3.82
C TYR A 26 5.16 -0.19 5.03
N VAL A 27 3.88 0.08 4.84
CA VAL A 27 2.89 0.08 5.92
C VAL A 27 1.67 -0.81 5.65
N GLY A 28 1.69 -1.57 4.54
CA GLY A 28 0.64 -2.52 4.18
C GLY A 28 0.05 -2.28 2.78
N ASP A 29 -1.14 -2.80 2.55
CA ASP A 29 -1.79 -2.76 1.23
C ASP A 29 -3.19 -2.17 1.27
N ALA A 30 -3.54 -1.50 0.17
CA ALA A 30 -4.89 -1.07 -0.15
C ALA A 30 -5.55 -2.11 -1.06
N GLY A 31 -6.26 -3.07 -0.47
CA GLY A 31 -6.88 -4.17 -1.17
C GLY A 31 -8.08 -4.73 -0.42
N VAL A 32 -8.55 -5.91 -0.82
CA VAL A 32 -9.64 -6.59 -0.13
C VAL A 32 -9.24 -6.88 1.32
N GLY A 33 -10.10 -6.51 2.27
CA GLY A 33 -9.79 -6.60 3.69
C GLY A 33 -8.73 -5.59 4.16
N MET A 34 -8.69 -4.41 3.56
CA MET A 34 -7.80 -3.31 3.95
C MET A 34 -7.81 -3.09 5.46
N ALA A 35 -6.61 -3.02 6.04
CA ALA A 35 -6.47 -2.83 7.48
C ALA A 35 -6.95 -1.43 7.90
N PRO A 36 -7.58 -1.29 9.08
CA PRO A 36 -8.13 0.00 9.54
C PRO A 36 -7.10 1.14 9.57
N HIS A 37 -5.84 0.85 9.90
CA HIS A 37 -4.78 1.87 9.91
C HIS A 37 -4.46 2.39 8.49
N ILE A 38 -4.59 1.56 7.44
CA ILE A 38 -4.43 1.99 6.05
C ILE A 38 -5.61 2.84 5.59
N THR A 39 -6.85 2.39 5.88
CA THR A 39 -8.05 3.19 5.61
C THR A 39 -7.89 4.59 6.20
N LYS A 40 -7.57 4.65 7.51
CA LYS A 40 -7.37 5.92 8.21
C LYS A 40 -6.23 6.74 7.64
N ALA A 41 -5.10 6.12 7.27
CA ALA A 41 -3.97 6.83 6.68
C ALA A 41 -4.33 7.49 5.34
N ILE A 42 -5.11 6.80 4.50
CA ILE A 42 -5.57 7.34 3.22
C ILE A 42 -6.60 8.47 3.45
N GLU A 43 -7.52 8.30 4.38
CA GLU A 43 -8.52 9.31 4.73
C GLU A 43 -7.89 10.57 5.35
N ASP A 44 -6.87 10.43 6.19
CA ASP A 44 -6.21 11.54 6.88
C ASP A 44 -5.14 12.25 6.04
N ALA A 45 -4.71 11.66 4.93
CA ALA A 45 -3.69 12.24 4.07
C ALA A 45 -4.14 13.60 3.48
N ASP A 46 -3.23 14.57 3.43
CA ASP A 46 -3.45 15.82 2.70
C ASP A 46 -3.22 15.64 1.21
N VAL A 47 -2.22 14.81 0.86
CA VAL A 47 -1.80 14.53 -0.51
C VAL A 47 -1.65 13.03 -0.72
N ILE A 48 -2.18 12.52 -1.82
CA ILE A 48 -2.02 11.15 -2.27
C ILE A 48 -1.22 11.15 -3.57
N LEU A 49 -0.03 10.54 -3.54
CA LEU A 49 0.75 10.27 -4.74
C LEU A 49 0.41 8.87 -5.26
N ALA A 50 -0.39 8.82 -6.31
CA ALA A 50 -0.87 7.58 -6.92
C ALA A 50 0.00 7.21 -8.14
N VAL A 51 0.92 6.26 -7.96
CA VAL A 51 1.84 5.82 -9.02
C VAL A 51 1.29 4.59 -9.71
N ASN A 52 0.91 4.73 -10.97
CA ASN A 52 0.32 3.69 -11.82
C ASN A 52 -0.92 3.02 -11.17
N ALA A 53 -1.65 3.76 -10.35
CA ALA A 53 -2.83 3.29 -9.62
C ALA A 53 -4.10 3.43 -10.47
N ARG A 54 -4.91 2.36 -10.52
CA ARG A 54 -6.18 2.35 -11.26
C ARG A 54 -7.40 2.71 -10.44
N PHE A 55 -7.30 2.90 -9.15
CA PHE A 55 -8.41 3.18 -8.25
C PHE A 55 -9.64 2.28 -8.47
N GLY A 56 -9.36 0.96 -8.62
CA GLY A 56 -10.40 -0.04 -8.82
C GLY A 56 -11.16 -0.35 -7.52
N GLU A 57 -12.25 -1.10 -7.65
CA GLU A 57 -13.16 -1.48 -6.57
C GLU A 57 -12.44 -2.02 -5.32
N ALA A 58 -11.50 -2.97 -5.50
CA ALA A 58 -10.77 -3.59 -4.39
C ALA A 58 -9.90 -2.60 -3.62
N THR A 59 -9.28 -1.63 -4.33
CA THR A 59 -8.36 -0.63 -3.75
C THR A 59 -9.10 0.49 -3.03
N THR A 60 -10.33 0.78 -3.43
CA THR A 60 -11.10 1.94 -2.97
C THR A 60 -12.31 1.57 -2.12
N GLN A 61 -12.38 0.32 -1.63
CA GLN A 61 -13.54 -0.19 -0.89
C GLN A 61 -14.86 0.07 -1.65
N ALA A 62 -14.92 -0.39 -2.90
CA ALA A 62 -16.06 -0.13 -3.79
C ALA A 62 -16.37 1.37 -3.98
N TRP A 63 -15.31 2.18 -4.13
CA TRP A 63 -15.37 3.64 -4.33
C TRP A 63 -16.01 4.42 -3.17
N THR A 64 -15.96 3.85 -1.95
CA THR A 64 -16.47 4.50 -0.74
C THR A 64 -15.36 5.09 0.14
N LEU A 65 -14.09 4.79 -0.15
CA LEU A 65 -12.95 5.22 0.64
C LEU A 65 -12.73 6.74 0.61
N LEU A 66 -12.93 7.34 -0.55
CA LEU A 66 -12.81 8.79 -0.78
C LEU A 66 -14.00 9.30 -1.58
N ASP A 67 -14.31 10.59 -1.46
CA ASP A 67 -15.41 11.22 -2.19
C ASP A 67 -15.15 11.22 -3.71
N VAL A 68 -16.09 10.70 -4.48
CA VAL A 68 -16.03 10.65 -5.95
C VAL A 68 -16.84 11.81 -6.54
N PRO A 69 -16.36 12.54 -7.51
CA PRO A 69 -15.02 12.48 -8.12
C PRO A 69 -14.00 13.42 -7.45
N TYR A 70 -14.40 14.22 -6.47
CA TYR A 70 -13.59 15.29 -5.86
C TYR A 70 -13.30 14.98 -4.39
N PRO A 71 -12.27 14.16 -4.09
CA PRO A 71 -11.88 13.91 -2.71
C PRO A 71 -11.31 15.17 -2.05
N LYS A 72 -11.33 15.22 -0.71
CA LYS A 72 -10.70 16.30 0.04
C LYS A 72 -9.18 16.30 -0.09
N GLN A 73 -8.59 15.13 -0.39
CA GLN A 73 -7.17 14.95 -0.60
C GLN A 73 -6.75 15.49 -1.98
N ARG A 74 -5.60 16.13 -2.03
CA ARG A 74 -4.96 16.50 -3.29
C ARG A 74 -4.35 15.24 -3.93
N ILE A 75 -4.84 14.84 -5.09
CA ILE A 75 -4.34 13.66 -5.78
C ILE A 75 -3.34 14.07 -6.86
N ILE A 76 -2.13 13.53 -6.77
CA ILE A 76 -1.14 13.52 -7.85
C ILE A 76 -1.21 12.12 -8.46
N GLN A 77 -1.77 12.00 -9.66
CA GLN A 77 -1.92 10.71 -10.33
C GLN A 77 -0.98 10.60 -11.52
N THR A 78 -0.18 9.54 -11.53
CA THR A 78 0.59 9.15 -12.71
C THR A 78 0.15 7.77 -13.18
N HIS A 79 0.03 7.60 -14.50
CA HIS A 79 -0.30 6.31 -15.09
C HIS A 79 0.28 6.19 -16.50
N ALA A 80 0.61 4.94 -16.91
CA ALA A 80 1.12 4.64 -18.24
C ALA A 80 0.06 4.77 -19.35
N SER A 81 -1.23 4.68 -18.99
CA SER A 81 -2.36 4.94 -19.88
C SER A 81 -3.07 6.22 -19.45
N ASP A 82 -3.25 7.14 -20.36
CA ASP A 82 -3.99 8.37 -20.14
C ASP A 82 -5.48 8.13 -19.84
N ALA A 83 -6.06 7.04 -20.36
CA ALA A 83 -7.44 6.64 -20.11
C ALA A 83 -7.74 6.24 -18.65
N GLU A 84 -6.72 6.00 -17.83
CA GLU A 84 -6.89 5.71 -16.40
C GLU A 84 -6.75 6.96 -15.52
N ILE A 85 -6.14 8.03 -16.04
CA ILE A 85 -5.95 9.28 -15.31
C ILE A 85 -7.29 10.04 -15.20
N GLY A 86 -7.69 10.35 -13.98
CA GLY A 86 -8.95 11.07 -13.73
C GLY A 86 -10.22 10.24 -13.97
N LYS A 87 -10.11 8.94 -14.15
CA LYS A 87 -11.24 8.06 -14.44
C LYS A 87 -12.22 7.93 -13.27
N ILE A 88 -11.72 7.93 -12.04
CA ILE A 88 -12.51 7.82 -10.81
C ILE A 88 -12.43 9.11 -10.00
N TYR A 89 -11.21 9.53 -9.65
CA TYR A 89 -10.97 10.76 -8.90
C TYR A 89 -10.31 11.79 -9.79
N GLN A 90 -10.76 13.04 -9.70
CA GLN A 90 -10.12 14.14 -10.41
C GLN A 90 -8.79 14.50 -9.74
N PRO A 91 -7.64 14.27 -10.41
CA PRO A 91 -6.36 14.62 -9.84
C PRO A 91 -6.12 16.12 -9.92
N GLU A 92 -5.48 16.70 -8.91
CA GLU A 92 -4.93 18.06 -8.99
C GLU A 92 -3.77 18.15 -9.98
N LEU A 93 -2.94 17.09 -10.01
CA LEU A 93 -1.85 16.95 -10.98
C LEU A 93 -1.93 15.60 -11.68
N ALA A 94 -2.13 15.64 -12.99
CA ALA A 94 -2.17 14.49 -13.87
C ALA A 94 -0.85 14.34 -14.63
N ILE A 95 -0.20 13.17 -14.57
CA ILE A 95 1.07 12.91 -15.21
C ILE A 95 0.98 11.64 -16.06
N HIS A 96 0.99 11.79 -17.38
CA HIS A 96 1.06 10.65 -18.30
C HIS A 96 2.51 10.16 -18.39
N ALA A 97 2.85 9.16 -17.60
CA ALA A 97 4.17 8.54 -17.56
C ALA A 97 4.10 7.11 -17.06
N GLY A 98 4.93 6.24 -17.63
CA GLY A 98 5.11 4.89 -17.11
C GLY A 98 5.82 4.89 -15.75
N PRO A 99 5.54 3.88 -14.89
CA PRO A 99 6.02 3.87 -13.50
C PRO A 99 7.54 3.93 -13.39
N ASN A 100 8.29 3.24 -14.25
CA ASN A 100 9.76 3.23 -14.19
C ASN A 100 10.37 4.62 -14.48
N ARG A 101 9.83 5.34 -15.48
CA ARG A 101 10.32 6.70 -15.81
C ARG A 101 9.96 7.69 -14.70
N PHE A 102 8.77 7.57 -14.16
CA PHE A 102 8.31 8.41 -13.07
C PHE A 102 9.14 8.17 -11.80
N SER A 103 9.34 6.90 -11.40
CA SER A 103 10.16 6.54 -10.22
C SER A 103 11.61 7.01 -10.36
N ALA A 104 12.19 6.90 -11.57
CA ALA A 104 13.53 7.42 -11.83
C ALA A 104 13.61 8.96 -11.72
N ALA A 105 12.54 9.67 -12.03
CA ALA A 105 12.45 11.12 -11.80
C ALA A 105 12.33 11.44 -10.30
N LEU A 106 11.50 10.70 -9.55
CA LEU A 106 11.35 10.85 -8.09
C LEU A 106 12.66 10.65 -7.34
N LEU A 107 13.53 9.75 -7.78
CA LEU A 107 14.84 9.55 -7.15
C LEU A 107 15.71 10.81 -7.16
N ARG A 108 15.52 11.70 -8.14
CA ARG A 108 16.26 12.95 -8.28
C ARG A 108 15.59 14.14 -7.60
N MET A 109 14.35 13.99 -7.16
CA MET A 109 13.62 15.03 -6.43
C MET A 109 13.92 14.95 -4.94
N ALA A 110 13.92 16.10 -4.28
CA ALA A 110 13.86 16.23 -2.83
C ALA A 110 12.64 17.08 -2.48
N LEU A 111 11.93 16.72 -1.43
CA LEU A 111 10.86 17.55 -0.88
C LEU A 111 11.45 18.65 0.01
N ASP A 112 10.65 19.68 0.23
CA ASP A 112 10.93 20.66 1.27
C ASP A 112 10.97 19.94 2.63
N GLY A 113 12.06 20.09 3.35
CA GLY A 113 12.27 19.45 4.66
C GLY A 113 11.41 19.98 5.80
N SER A 114 10.55 20.98 5.58
CA SER A 114 9.77 21.67 6.62
C SER A 114 8.93 20.73 7.50
N ASN A 115 8.41 19.62 6.94
CA ASN A 115 7.54 18.67 7.63
C ASN A 115 8.20 17.29 7.86
N LEU A 116 9.50 17.18 7.78
CA LEU A 116 10.20 15.90 7.82
C LEU A 116 9.99 15.15 9.17
N ALA A 117 10.02 15.86 10.28
CA ALA A 117 9.77 15.28 11.60
C ALA A 117 8.33 14.78 11.75
N GLN A 118 7.35 15.59 11.34
CA GLN A 118 5.93 15.19 11.38
C GLN A 118 5.65 13.95 10.50
N ARG A 119 6.27 13.88 9.31
CA ARG A 119 6.17 12.70 8.44
C ARG A 119 6.81 11.47 9.09
N ALA A 120 7.96 11.64 9.78
CA ALA A 120 8.62 10.55 10.47
C ALA A 120 7.76 9.97 11.61
N ASP A 121 7.14 10.82 12.42
CA ASP A 121 6.25 10.41 13.51
C ASP A 121 5.01 9.68 12.97
N TRP A 122 4.41 10.20 11.90
CA TRP A 122 3.26 9.55 11.25
C TRP A 122 3.63 8.19 10.68
N LEU A 123 4.74 8.10 9.94
CA LEU A 123 5.26 6.86 9.38
C LEU A 123 5.55 5.81 10.49
N ALA A 124 6.18 6.22 11.59
CA ALA A 124 6.48 5.33 12.71
C ALA A 124 5.20 4.73 13.33
N GLY A 125 4.15 5.54 13.49
CA GLY A 125 2.85 5.09 13.96
C GLY A 125 2.22 4.06 13.01
N LEU A 126 2.23 4.33 11.72
CA LEU A 126 1.71 3.40 10.70
C LEU A 126 2.52 2.11 10.62
N LYS A 127 3.85 2.17 10.69
CA LYS A 127 4.71 0.98 10.71
C LYS A 127 4.44 0.11 11.93
N THR A 128 4.24 0.72 13.11
CA THR A 128 3.86 0.00 14.33
C THR A 128 2.53 -0.72 14.16
N ALA A 129 1.52 -0.05 13.59
CA ALA A 129 0.21 -0.66 13.32
C ALA A 129 0.30 -1.80 12.27
N TYR A 130 1.12 -1.63 11.23
CA TYR A 130 1.39 -2.68 10.25
C TYR A 130 2.03 -3.91 10.92
N GLN A 131 3.09 -3.71 11.72
CA GLN A 131 3.76 -4.81 12.43
C GLN A 131 2.81 -5.56 13.38
N ALA A 132 1.90 -4.85 14.04
CA ALA A 132 0.87 -5.47 14.85
C ALA A 132 -0.11 -6.30 14.02
N SER A 133 -0.46 -5.86 12.80
CA SER A 133 -1.37 -6.57 11.90
C SER A 133 -0.80 -7.88 11.34
N LEU A 134 0.53 -8.05 11.33
CA LEU A 134 1.20 -9.28 10.93
C LEU A 134 1.05 -10.42 11.95
N ARG A 135 0.51 -10.13 13.13
CA ARG A 135 0.31 -11.11 14.21
C ARG A 135 -1.18 -11.25 14.54
N PRO A 136 -1.98 -11.81 13.63
CA PRO A 136 -3.39 -12.00 13.88
C PRO A 136 -3.60 -12.96 15.08
N PRO A 137 -4.72 -12.84 15.82
CA PRO A 137 -5.03 -13.77 16.89
C PRO A 137 -5.18 -15.19 16.34
N ALA A 138 -4.89 -16.18 17.17
CA ALA A 138 -5.08 -17.59 16.85
C ALA A 138 -6.51 -17.85 16.39
N GLN A 139 -6.65 -18.68 15.36
CA GLN A 139 -7.94 -18.98 14.75
C GLN A 139 -8.60 -20.16 15.47
N ASN A 140 -9.84 -19.99 15.88
CA ASN A 140 -10.65 -21.10 16.42
C ASN A 140 -11.28 -21.90 15.26
N SER A 141 -10.43 -22.61 14.52
CA SER A 141 -10.81 -23.42 13.36
C SER A 141 -9.94 -24.68 13.29
N PRO A 142 -10.37 -25.74 12.55
CA PRO A 142 -9.56 -26.96 12.38
C PRO A 142 -8.16 -26.71 11.79
N VAL A 143 -8.00 -25.61 11.04
CA VAL A 143 -6.72 -25.14 10.50
C VAL A 143 -6.51 -23.70 10.94
N ASP A 144 -5.45 -23.45 11.72
CA ASP A 144 -5.03 -22.10 12.07
C ASP A 144 -4.14 -21.54 10.95
N MET A 145 -4.73 -20.73 10.09
CA MET A 145 -4.01 -20.11 8.96
C MET A 145 -2.95 -19.11 9.42
N ALA A 146 -3.12 -18.48 10.59
CA ALA A 146 -2.09 -17.61 11.15
C ALA A 146 -0.82 -18.41 11.48
N ALA A 147 -0.97 -19.56 12.10
CA ALA A 147 0.14 -20.46 12.38
C ALA A 147 0.78 -21.03 11.11
N VAL A 148 -0.02 -21.33 10.08
CA VAL A 148 0.49 -21.75 8.76
C VAL A 148 1.35 -20.66 8.13
N MET A 149 0.89 -19.39 8.12
CA MET A 149 1.65 -18.28 7.55
C MET A 149 2.94 -18.00 8.32
N ALA A 150 2.91 -18.07 9.64
CA ALA A 150 4.10 -17.90 10.48
C ALA A 150 5.13 -19.01 10.17
N TRP A 151 4.69 -20.25 10.06
CA TRP A 151 5.59 -21.35 9.68
C TRP A 151 6.19 -21.16 8.29
N LEU A 152 5.39 -20.72 7.31
CA LEU A 152 5.89 -20.44 5.96
C LEU A 152 6.92 -19.33 5.97
N GLN A 153 6.67 -18.24 6.73
CA GLN A 153 7.62 -17.13 6.87
C GLN A 153 8.96 -17.57 7.47
N ASP A 154 8.93 -18.48 8.42
CA ASP A 154 10.14 -18.97 9.13
C ASP A 154 10.92 -20.03 8.34
N ASN A 155 10.29 -20.71 7.39
CA ASN A 155 10.88 -21.89 6.73
C ASN A 155 11.08 -21.74 5.23
N LEU A 156 10.54 -20.74 4.59
CA LEU A 156 10.77 -20.46 3.17
C LEU A 156 11.93 -19.47 2.99
N SER A 157 12.58 -19.55 1.85
CA SER A 157 13.64 -18.61 1.48
C SER A 157 13.06 -17.29 0.96
N ASP A 158 13.84 -16.19 1.02
CA ASP A 158 13.41 -14.85 0.59
C ASP A 158 13.08 -14.79 -0.91
N ASP A 159 13.56 -15.72 -1.74
CA ASP A 159 13.25 -15.81 -3.17
C ASP A 159 12.03 -16.67 -3.51
N VAL A 160 11.21 -17.02 -2.50
CA VAL A 160 10.01 -17.83 -2.69
C VAL A 160 8.98 -17.13 -3.58
N ILE A 161 8.36 -17.89 -4.47
CA ILE A 161 7.21 -17.44 -5.26
C ILE A 161 5.96 -18.11 -4.70
N ILE A 162 5.05 -17.31 -4.14
CA ILE A 162 3.77 -17.80 -3.62
C ILE A 162 2.69 -17.62 -4.68
N THR A 163 2.11 -18.72 -5.12
CA THR A 163 0.96 -18.72 -6.03
C THR A 163 -0.28 -19.20 -5.28
N ASN A 164 -1.40 -18.54 -5.49
CA ASN A 164 -2.67 -18.91 -4.90
C ASN A 164 -3.85 -18.72 -5.87
N GLY A 165 -4.98 -19.36 -5.59
CA GLY A 165 -6.24 -19.15 -6.29
C GLY A 165 -7.07 -18.03 -5.66
N ALA A 166 -8.25 -17.74 -6.23
CA ALA A 166 -9.22 -16.81 -5.65
C ALA A 166 -9.99 -17.47 -4.49
N GLY A 167 -10.23 -16.71 -3.43
CA GLY A 167 -10.98 -17.13 -2.25
C GLY A 167 -10.49 -16.44 -0.99
N ASN A 168 -11.21 -16.60 0.12
CA ASN A 168 -10.86 -15.96 1.38
C ASN A 168 -9.49 -16.41 1.93
N PHE A 169 -9.05 -17.63 1.63
CA PHE A 169 -7.72 -18.11 2.02
C PHE A 169 -6.58 -17.30 1.38
N ALA A 170 -6.79 -16.73 0.20
CA ALA A 170 -5.80 -15.91 -0.49
C ALA A 170 -5.48 -14.60 0.24
N LEU A 171 -6.33 -14.18 1.18
CA LEU A 171 -6.08 -13.01 2.02
C LEU A 171 -4.93 -13.24 3.00
N TRP A 172 -4.69 -14.49 3.42
CA TRP A 172 -3.65 -14.79 4.40
C TRP A 172 -2.24 -14.44 3.91
N PRO A 173 -1.77 -14.97 2.75
CA PRO A 173 -0.46 -14.56 2.25
C PRO A 173 -0.39 -13.05 1.92
N ASN A 174 -1.51 -12.45 1.52
CA ASN A 174 -1.52 -11.02 1.20
C ASN A 174 -1.44 -10.11 2.44
N LYS A 175 -1.86 -10.59 3.62
CA LYS A 175 -1.97 -9.78 4.84
C LYS A 175 -0.90 -10.09 5.88
N VAL A 176 -0.39 -11.30 5.89
CA VAL A 176 0.43 -11.80 6.99
C VAL A 176 1.83 -12.22 6.54
N PHE A 177 2.01 -12.56 5.26
CA PHE A 177 3.33 -12.90 4.71
C PHE A 177 4.09 -11.62 4.32
N CYS A 178 5.36 -11.52 4.73
CA CYS A 178 6.25 -10.43 4.35
C CYS A 178 7.13 -10.86 3.18
N TYR A 179 7.05 -10.13 2.08
CA TYR A 179 7.90 -10.34 0.90
C TYR A 179 9.17 -9.49 1.04
N GLY A 180 10.37 -10.12 0.91
CA GLY A 180 11.68 -9.48 0.97
C GLY A 180 12.25 -9.13 -0.40
#